data_e920e89272babbe07b6feacf48d323a0
#
_entry.id   e920e89272babbe07b6feacf48d323a0
#
_cell.length_a   1.000
_cell.length_b   1.000
_cell.length_c   1.000
_cell.angle_alpha   90.00
_cell.angle_beta   90.00
_cell.angle_gamma   90.00
#
_symmetry.space_group_name_H-M   'P 1'
#
loop_
_entity.id
_entity.type
_entity.pdbx_description
1 polymer ?
#
loop_
_entity_poly.entity_id
_entity_poly.type
_entity_poly.pdbx_seq_one_letter_code
_entity_poly.pdbx_strand_id
1 'polypeptide(L)'
;MLTAQRVGFYLPSCALSSYSSQVYPVLFRFGSLLIPSYGALAALGVLTGLLLVQRTARVVGVSPQQMWNLSVLSLFVALAGSRVLLIAVNWSLLRMHPGWLLGLAMVHHPLLAAVGAALAIGAAACFTRWQHMRWDATADAAAPALAIGFAFEQIGALLSGAGFGTPANVPWAVTYADPLAERWSGAPVGVAVHPVQIYCALAYFAIASVLLYWLPRRQQQGDIAGAWLVATGAVVFFTEIWRDRVGRGEIFEKFLDGPQIAAILLVLVGAYLLRRRTAAAISGAVVIAGAGNE
;
A
#
# COMPACT_ATOMS: atom_id res chain seq x y z
N MET A 1 -35.36 -53.20 -14.96
CA MET A 1 -34.84 -51.94 -15.48
C MET A 1 -33.55 -51.67 -14.74
N LEU A 2 -32.42 -51.97 -15.37
CA LEU A 2 -31.08 -51.84 -14.82
C LEU A 2 -30.52 -50.51 -15.29
N THR A 3 -30.28 -49.58 -14.36
CA THR A 3 -29.60 -48.31 -14.61
C THR A 3 -28.09 -48.48 -14.58
N ALA A 4 -27.44 -48.34 -15.72
CA ALA A 4 -26.00 -48.41 -15.89
C ALA A 4 -25.33 -47.19 -15.23
N GLN A 5 -24.56 -47.44 -14.17
CA GLN A 5 -23.60 -46.48 -13.59
C GLN A 5 -22.41 -46.32 -14.55
N ARG A 6 -22.25 -45.14 -15.11
CA ARG A 6 -21.02 -44.75 -15.84
C ARG A 6 -19.89 -44.56 -14.84
N VAL A 7 -18.97 -45.48 -14.82
CA VAL A 7 -17.68 -45.33 -14.17
C VAL A 7 -16.84 -44.40 -15.05
N GLY A 8 -16.68 -43.16 -14.61
CA GLY A 8 -15.74 -42.21 -15.21
C GLY A 8 -14.32 -42.58 -14.84
N PHE A 9 -13.52 -43.04 -15.80
CA PHE A 9 -12.10 -43.21 -15.68
C PHE A 9 -11.45 -41.81 -15.52
N TYR A 10 -11.05 -41.44 -14.31
CA TYR A 10 -10.11 -40.36 -14.08
C TYR A 10 -8.72 -40.85 -14.48
N LEU A 11 -8.22 -40.45 -15.63
CA LEU A 11 -6.79 -40.52 -15.93
C LEU A 11 -6.08 -39.55 -15.00
N PRO A 12 -5.03 -39.95 -14.27
CA PRO A 12 -4.21 -39.04 -13.52
C PRO A 12 -3.48 -38.17 -14.54
N SER A 13 -3.87 -36.89 -14.63
CA SER A 13 -3.12 -35.88 -15.36
C SER A 13 -1.70 -35.87 -14.82
N CYS A 14 -0.76 -36.10 -15.71
CA CYS A 14 0.68 -36.02 -15.48
C CYS A 14 0.98 -34.80 -14.61
N ALA A 15 1.51 -35.03 -13.43
CA ALA A 15 2.03 -34.01 -12.55
C ALA A 15 3.22 -33.35 -13.24
N LEU A 16 2.96 -32.29 -14.01
CA LEU A 16 3.95 -31.26 -14.20
C LEU A 16 4.27 -30.76 -12.81
N SER A 17 5.47 -31.06 -12.32
CA SER A 17 6.06 -30.58 -11.09
C SER A 17 5.81 -29.07 -11.00
N SER A 18 4.70 -28.72 -10.35
CA SER A 18 4.40 -27.34 -10.00
C SER A 18 5.53 -26.91 -9.09
N TYR A 19 6.37 -26.02 -9.56
CA TYR A 19 7.32 -25.28 -8.75
C TYR A 19 6.47 -24.47 -7.77
N SER A 20 6.04 -25.11 -6.67
CA SER A 20 5.33 -24.45 -5.61
C SER A 20 6.35 -23.54 -4.92
N SER A 21 6.33 -22.26 -5.27
CA SER A 21 7.04 -21.25 -4.52
C SER A 21 6.48 -21.26 -3.10
N GLN A 22 7.20 -21.95 -2.19
CA GLN A 22 6.81 -22.00 -0.79
C GLN A 22 6.91 -20.60 -0.21
N VAL A 23 5.79 -20.10 0.21
CA VAL A 23 5.67 -18.76 0.80
C VAL A 23 5.73 -18.95 2.32
N TYR A 24 6.62 -18.22 2.98
CA TYR A 24 6.91 -18.37 4.41
C TYR A 24 6.31 -17.23 5.22
N PRO A 25 5.15 -17.43 5.91
CA PRO A 25 4.53 -16.43 6.75
C PRO A 25 5.38 -16.01 7.96
N VAL A 26 6.28 -16.90 8.39
CA VAL A 26 7.20 -16.68 9.51
C VAL A 26 8.62 -16.62 9.00
N LEU A 27 9.30 -15.47 9.24
CA LEU A 27 10.68 -15.25 8.83
C LEU A 27 11.67 -16.00 9.74
N PHE A 28 11.48 -15.88 11.06
CA PHE A 28 12.30 -16.55 12.07
C PHE A 28 11.44 -17.04 13.23
N ARG A 29 11.86 -18.18 13.81
CA ARG A 29 11.26 -18.78 14.99
C ARG A 29 12.32 -18.97 16.06
N PHE A 30 12.18 -18.29 17.20
CA PHE A 30 13.03 -18.45 18.38
C PHE A 30 12.19 -18.97 19.55
N GLY A 31 12.16 -20.30 19.74
CA GLY A 31 11.30 -20.90 20.76
C GLY A 31 9.82 -20.57 20.55
N SER A 32 9.21 -19.86 21.50
CA SER A 32 7.82 -19.40 21.42
C SER A 32 7.65 -18.07 20.65
N LEU A 33 8.74 -17.36 20.36
CA LEU A 33 8.70 -16.09 19.62
C LEU A 33 8.69 -16.34 18.12
N LEU A 34 7.65 -15.88 17.45
CA LEU A 34 7.49 -15.92 16.00
C LEU A 34 7.66 -14.50 15.44
N ILE A 35 8.56 -14.31 14.48
CA ILE A 35 8.72 -13.05 13.75
C ILE A 35 7.98 -13.20 12.42
N PRO A 36 6.80 -12.54 12.24
CA PRO A 36 6.05 -12.61 11.00
C PRO A 36 6.81 -11.92 9.86
N SER A 37 6.83 -12.54 8.68
CA SER A 37 7.48 -12.00 7.48
C SER A 37 6.91 -10.64 7.08
N TYR A 38 5.59 -10.45 7.20
CA TYR A 38 4.93 -9.18 6.92
C TYR A 38 5.48 -8.05 7.80
N GLY A 39 5.53 -8.26 9.12
CA GLY A 39 6.01 -7.23 10.05
C GLY A 39 7.47 -6.85 9.82
N ALA A 40 8.33 -7.85 9.55
CA ALA A 40 9.75 -7.61 9.28
C ALA A 40 9.97 -6.79 8.01
N LEU A 41 9.27 -7.13 6.91
CA LEU A 41 9.38 -6.40 5.65
C LEU A 41 8.70 -5.03 5.69
N ALA A 42 7.59 -4.89 6.39
CA ALA A 42 6.97 -3.59 6.64
C ALA A 42 7.92 -2.68 7.44
N ALA A 43 8.58 -3.20 8.47
CA ALA A 43 9.59 -2.44 9.23
C ALA A 43 10.79 -2.04 8.35
N LEU A 44 11.26 -2.94 7.47
CA LEU A 44 12.32 -2.64 6.52
C LEU A 44 11.87 -1.55 5.52
N GLY A 45 10.63 -1.60 5.05
CA GLY A 45 10.02 -0.58 4.21
C GLY A 45 9.95 0.79 4.89
N VAL A 46 9.56 0.82 6.17
CA VAL A 46 9.56 2.04 6.98
C VAL A 46 10.97 2.60 7.14
N LEU A 47 11.96 1.76 7.50
CA LEU A 47 13.35 2.19 7.66
C LEU A 47 13.92 2.75 6.36
N THR A 48 13.75 2.05 5.25
CA THR A 48 14.23 2.51 3.93
C THR A 48 13.53 3.80 3.51
N GLY A 49 12.23 3.92 3.75
CA GLY A 49 11.46 5.14 3.52
C GLY A 49 11.96 6.32 4.36
N LEU A 50 12.19 6.12 5.66
CA LEU A 50 12.72 7.15 6.56
C LEU A 50 14.13 7.62 6.18
N LEU A 51 15.00 6.71 5.73
CA LEU A 51 16.33 7.08 5.24
C LEU A 51 16.24 7.80 3.90
N LEU A 52 15.34 7.36 3.02
CA LEU A 52 15.17 7.96 1.71
C LEU A 52 14.58 9.36 1.81
N VAL A 53 13.57 9.57 2.67
CA VAL A 53 12.92 10.88 2.81
C VAL A 53 13.89 11.98 3.26
N GLN A 54 14.92 11.66 4.05
CA GLN A 54 15.95 12.62 4.41
C GLN A 54 16.81 13.04 3.21
N ARG A 55 17.09 12.11 2.29
CA ARG A 55 17.84 12.41 1.06
C ARG A 55 16.99 13.23 0.10
N THR A 56 15.76 12.86 -0.13
CA THR A 56 14.82 13.58 -1.00
C THR A 56 14.50 14.98 -0.46
N ALA A 57 14.40 15.14 0.86
CA ALA A 57 14.24 16.45 1.51
C ALA A 57 15.36 17.43 1.14
N ARG A 58 16.61 16.98 1.14
CA ARG A 58 17.76 17.82 0.73
C ARG A 58 17.63 18.27 -0.72
N VAL A 59 17.17 17.38 -1.61
CA VAL A 59 16.98 17.68 -3.04
C VAL A 59 15.89 18.72 -3.27
N VAL A 60 14.84 18.71 -2.45
CA VAL A 60 13.74 19.67 -2.58
C VAL A 60 13.93 20.96 -1.78
N GLY A 61 15.00 21.07 -0.99
CA GLY A 61 15.30 22.24 -0.18
C GLY A 61 14.48 22.32 1.11
N VAL A 62 14.04 21.18 1.65
CA VAL A 62 13.38 21.06 2.97
C VAL A 62 14.38 20.52 3.99
N SER A 63 14.28 20.96 5.25
CA SER A 63 15.13 20.47 6.33
C SER A 63 14.97 18.96 6.53
N PRO A 64 16.04 18.16 6.41
CA PRO A 64 15.97 16.70 6.63
C PRO A 64 15.52 16.34 8.04
N GLN A 65 15.86 17.15 9.03
CA GLN A 65 15.45 16.94 10.42
C GLN A 65 13.94 17.14 10.60
N GLN A 66 13.38 18.19 9.99
CA GLN A 66 11.94 18.41 10.02
C GLN A 66 11.19 17.30 9.30
N MET A 67 11.70 16.84 8.15
CA MET A 67 11.11 15.70 7.42
C MET A 67 11.18 14.41 8.22
N TRP A 68 12.28 14.16 8.94
CA TRP A 68 12.40 13.02 9.84
C TRP A 68 11.32 13.06 10.93
N ASN A 69 11.24 14.18 11.64
CA ASN A 69 10.28 14.38 12.73
C ASN A 69 8.83 14.26 12.24
N LEU A 70 8.53 14.85 11.07
CA LEU A 70 7.22 14.72 10.41
C LEU A 70 6.88 13.25 10.12
N SER A 71 7.81 12.54 9.50
CA SER A 71 7.59 11.14 9.09
C SER A 71 7.40 10.22 10.29
N VAL A 72 8.24 10.37 11.32
CA VAL A 72 8.14 9.59 12.57
C VAL A 72 6.83 9.91 13.30
N LEU A 73 6.47 11.19 13.40
CA LEU A 73 5.21 11.61 14.04
C LEU A 73 4.01 11.05 13.27
N SER A 74 3.97 11.19 11.96
CA SER A 74 2.86 10.70 11.13
C SER A 74 2.72 9.19 11.23
N LEU A 75 3.83 8.45 11.20
CA LEU A 75 3.85 6.99 11.37
C LEU A 75 3.34 6.60 12.77
N PHE A 76 3.82 7.25 13.82
CA PHE A 76 3.39 6.97 15.19
C PHE A 76 1.89 7.25 15.36
N VAL A 77 1.40 8.38 14.86
CA VAL A 77 -0.03 8.74 14.94
C VAL A 77 -0.88 7.77 14.13
N ALA A 78 -0.43 7.32 12.96
CA ALA A 78 -1.13 6.30 12.17
C ALA A 78 -1.26 4.97 12.94
N LEU A 79 -0.14 4.47 13.46
CA LEU A 79 -0.09 3.20 14.18
C LEU A 79 -0.86 3.26 15.51
N ALA A 80 -0.56 4.23 16.36
CA ALA A 80 -1.21 4.38 17.65
C ALA A 80 -2.70 4.70 17.50
N GLY A 81 -3.04 5.65 16.63
CA GLY A 81 -4.42 6.09 16.43
C GLY A 81 -5.33 5.00 15.88
N SER A 82 -4.85 4.20 14.90
CA SER A 82 -5.61 3.06 14.41
C SER A 82 -5.85 2.00 15.49
N ARG A 83 -4.89 1.80 16.40
CA ARG A 83 -5.04 0.87 17.54
C ARG A 83 -5.96 1.40 18.61
N VAL A 84 -5.88 2.68 18.95
CA VAL A 84 -6.82 3.32 19.88
C VAL A 84 -8.25 3.21 19.37
N LEU A 85 -8.47 3.47 18.08
CA LEU A 85 -9.80 3.29 17.49
C LEU A 85 -10.28 1.84 17.59
N LEU A 86 -9.43 0.86 17.27
CA LEU A 86 -9.77 -0.56 17.37
C LEU A 86 -10.15 -0.95 18.79
N ILE A 87 -9.43 -0.47 19.80
CA ILE A 87 -9.71 -0.65 21.22
C ILE A 87 -11.05 0.01 21.57
N ALA A 88 -11.28 1.23 21.12
CA ALA A 88 -12.52 1.96 21.44
C ALA A 88 -13.77 1.26 20.87
N VAL A 89 -13.69 0.80 19.63
CA VAL A 89 -14.80 0.08 18.97
C VAL A 89 -15.08 -1.28 19.63
N ASN A 90 -14.04 -1.96 20.14
CA ASN A 90 -14.17 -3.29 20.75
C ASN A 90 -14.11 -3.24 22.28
N TRP A 91 -14.37 -2.10 22.90
CA TRP A 91 -14.20 -1.88 24.33
C TRP A 91 -14.99 -2.87 25.21
N SER A 92 -16.23 -3.19 24.82
CA SER A 92 -17.08 -4.15 25.54
C SER A 92 -16.45 -5.56 25.57
N LEU A 93 -15.86 -6.00 24.47
CA LEU A 93 -15.23 -7.31 24.33
C LEU A 93 -13.89 -7.37 25.10
N LEU A 94 -13.10 -6.31 25.02
CA LEU A 94 -11.81 -6.21 25.69
C LEU A 94 -11.92 -6.17 27.22
N ARG A 95 -12.97 -5.56 27.76
CA ARG A 95 -13.22 -5.59 29.21
C ARG A 95 -13.46 -7.00 29.74
N MET A 96 -14.09 -7.87 28.94
CA MET A 96 -14.34 -9.25 29.31
C MET A 96 -13.13 -10.16 29.11
N HIS A 97 -12.30 -9.87 28.12
CA HIS A 97 -11.15 -10.68 27.73
C HIS A 97 -9.90 -9.82 27.48
N PRO A 98 -9.22 -9.32 28.53
CA PRO A 98 -8.08 -8.40 28.35
C PRO A 98 -6.89 -9.00 27.58
N GLY A 99 -6.73 -10.32 27.58
CA GLY A 99 -5.70 -11.01 26.80
C GLY A 99 -5.84 -10.83 25.27
N TRP A 100 -7.01 -10.46 24.78
CA TRP A 100 -7.26 -10.18 23.37
C TRP A 100 -6.57 -8.91 22.87
N LEU A 101 -6.09 -8.05 23.77
CA LEU A 101 -5.32 -6.86 23.42
C LEU A 101 -4.08 -7.20 22.57
N LEU A 102 -3.42 -8.32 22.89
CA LEU A 102 -2.27 -8.80 22.09
C LEU A 102 -2.70 -9.30 20.70
N GLY A 103 -3.86 -9.94 20.60
CA GLY A 103 -4.42 -10.40 19.33
C GLY A 103 -4.81 -9.24 18.40
N LEU A 104 -5.25 -8.11 18.95
CA LEU A 104 -5.58 -6.92 18.16
C LEU A 104 -4.38 -6.33 17.41
N ALA A 105 -3.16 -6.59 17.86
CA ALA A 105 -1.96 -6.16 17.15
C ALA A 105 -1.83 -6.80 15.75
N MET A 106 -2.43 -7.98 15.56
CA MET A 106 -2.38 -8.74 14.31
C MET A 106 -3.59 -8.52 13.39
N VAL A 107 -4.57 -7.72 13.82
CA VAL A 107 -5.76 -7.44 12.99
C VAL A 107 -5.40 -6.51 11.84
N HIS A 108 -5.51 -7.03 10.62
CA HIS A 108 -5.37 -6.28 9.38
C HIS A 108 -6.75 -6.06 8.76
N HIS A 109 -7.29 -4.85 8.91
CA HIS A 109 -8.59 -4.50 8.33
C HIS A 109 -8.44 -3.24 7.47
N PRO A 110 -8.99 -3.20 6.24
CA PRO A 110 -8.86 -2.06 5.34
C PRO A 110 -9.29 -0.72 5.94
N LEU A 111 -10.35 -0.73 6.77
CA LEU A 111 -10.81 0.48 7.48
C LEU A 111 -9.77 1.01 8.47
N LEU A 112 -9.02 0.14 9.15
CA LEU A 112 -7.95 0.58 10.07
C LEU A 112 -6.79 1.23 9.32
N ALA A 113 -6.46 0.69 8.14
CA ALA A 113 -5.46 1.29 7.25
C ALA A 113 -5.92 2.67 6.75
N ALA A 114 -7.18 2.80 6.34
CA ALA A 114 -7.76 4.06 5.90
C ALA A 114 -7.78 5.12 7.03
N VAL A 115 -8.19 4.73 8.23
CA VAL A 115 -8.16 5.61 9.42
C VAL A 115 -6.73 5.99 9.78
N GLY A 116 -5.80 5.03 9.78
CA GLY A 116 -4.38 5.30 10.02
C GLY A 116 -3.81 6.29 9.01
N ALA A 117 -4.13 6.13 7.73
CA ALA A 117 -3.72 7.07 6.67
C ALA A 117 -4.33 8.46 6.86
N ALA A 118 -5.62 8.56 7.19
CA ALA A 118 -6.27 9.83 7.47
C ALA A 118 -5.64 10.56 8.67
N LEU A 119 -5.34 9.83 9.74
CA LEU A 119 -4.67 10.36 10.93
C LEU A 119 -3.23 10.80 10.62
N ALA A 120 -2.48 10.03 9.81
CA ALA A 120 -1.14 10.41 9.35
C ALA A 120 -1.17 11.70 8.53
N ILE A 121 -2.11 11.83 7.59
CA ILE A 121 -2.29 13.04 6.78
C ILE A 121 -2.66 14.24 7.67
N GLY A 122 -3.56 14.06 8.62
CA GLY A 122 -3.94 15.09 9.60
C GLY A 122 -2.75 15.55 10.44
N ALA A 123 -1.97 14.60 10.97
CA ALA A 123 -0.75 14.90 11.73
C ALA A 123 0.29 15.62 10.87
N ALA A 124 0.48 15.18 9.63
CA ALA A 124 1.37 15.83 8.68
C ALA A 124 0.92 17.26 8.37
N ALA A 125 -0.37 17.49 8.15
CA ALA A 125 -0.92 18.82 7.90
C ALA A 125 -0.76 19.75 9.10
N CYS A 126 -1.00 19.24 10.32
CA CYS A 126 -0.82 20.01 11.55
C CYS A 126 0.66 20.37 11.76
N PHE A 127 1.56 19.38 11.65
CA PHE A 127 2.99 19.58 11.83
C PHE A 127 3.60 20.55 10.82
N THR A 128 3.25 20.40 9.53
CA THR A 128 3.76 21.28 8.47
C THR A 128 3.29 22.73 8.66
N ARG A 129 2.05 22.94 9.11
CA ARG A 129 1.54 24.27 9.46
C ARG A 129 2.28 24.85 10.68
N TRP A 130 2.47 24.05 11.71
CA TRP A 130 3.15 24.48 12.94
C TRP A 130 4.62 24.85 12.69
N GLN A 131 5.31 24.06 11.86
CA GLN A 131 6.72 24.27 11.52
C GLN A 131 6.93 25.23 10.32
N HIS A 132 5.85 25.84 9.81
CA HIS A 132 5.86 26.70 8.61
C HIS A 132 6.56 26.06 7.40
N MET A 133 6.44 24.74 7.25
CA MET A 133 7.02 24.00 6.13
C MET A 133 6.18 24.21 4.87
N ARG A 134 6.83 24.22 3.71
CA ARG A 134 6.15 24.27 2.42
C ARG A 134 5.53 22.91 2.11
N TRP A 135 4.21 22.83 2.15
CA TRP A 135 3.46 21.59 1.96
C TRP A 135 3.83 20.87 0.66
N ASP A 136 3.94 21.62 -0.44
CA ASP A 136 4.25 21.09 -1.77
C ASP A 136 5.61 20.39 -1.83
N ALA A 137 6.66 21.04 -1.34
CA ALA A 137 8.00 20.50 -1.29
C ALA A 137 8.08 19.30 -0.32
N THR A 138 7.36 19.37 0.79
CA THR A 138 7.26 18.28 1.78
C THR A 138 6.63 17.03 1.17
N ALA A 139 5.53 17.20 0.42
CA ALA A 139 4.85 16.12 -0.28
C ALA A 139 5.72 15.51 -1.39
N ASP A 140 6.45 16.35 -2.16
CA ASP A 140 7.41 15.89 -3.16
C ASP A 140 8.54 15.06 -2.56
N ALA A 141 9.06 15.46 -1.39
CA ALA A 141 10.08 14.70 -0.68
C ALA A 141 9.57 13.34 -0.18
N ALA A 142 8.31 13.28 0.27
CA ALA A 142 7.71 12.07 0.83
C ALA A 142 7.33 11.04 -0.25
N ALA A 143 6.92 11.47 -1.43
CA ALA A 143 6.34 10.63 -2.46
C ALA A 143 7.23 9.42 -2.88
N PRO A 144 8.52 9.56 -3.21
CA PRO A 144 9.38 8.41 -3.54
C PRO A 144 9.60 7.49 -2.34
N ALA A 145 9.68 8.04 -1.13
CA ALA A 145 9.87 7.28 0.10
C ALA A 145 8.64 6.42 0.42
N LEU A 146 7.44 6.95 0.23
CA LEU A 146 6.19 6.22 0.37
C LEU A 146 6.08 5.09 -0.67
N ALA A 147 6.48 5.35 -1.92
CA ALA A 147 6.46 4.32 -2.96
C ALA A 147 7.39 3.13 -2.60
N ILE A 148 8.60 3.39 -2.09
CA ILE A 148 9.50 2.33 -1.60
C ILE A 148 8.88 1.59 -0.40
N GLY A 149 8.31 2.32 0.56
CA GLY A 149 7.64 1.73 1.72
C GLY A 149 6.52 0.76 1.29
N PHE A 150 5.67 1.17 0.36
CA PHE A 150 4.61 0.32 -0.19
C PHE A 150 5.15 -0.89 -0.97
N ALA A 151 6.26 -0.74 -1.71
CA ALA A 151 6.87 -1.87 -2.39
C ALA A 151 7.29 -2.98 -1.41
N PHE A 152 7.97 -2.63 -0.31
CA PHE A 152 8.35 -3.58 0.73
C PHE A 152 7.14 -4.16 1.46
N GLU A 153 6.12 -3.36 1.73
CA GLU A 153 4.87 -3.80 2.33
C GLU A 153 4.21 -4.88 1.47
N GLN A 154 4.15 -4.70 0.15
CA GLN A 154 3.59 -5.69 -0.77
C GLN A 154 4.40 -6.99 -0.81
N ILE A 155 5.73 -6.94 -0.69
CA ILE A 155 6.54 -8.16 -0.55
C ILE A 155 6.21 -8.87 0.76
N GLY A 156 6.05 -8.12 1.85
CA GLY A 156 5.60 -8.66 3.13
C GLY A 156 4.22 -9.30 3.05
N ALA A 157 3.29 -8.67 2.36
CA ALA A 157 1.95 -9.17 2.08
C ALA A 157 1.97 -10.48 1.28
N LEU A 158 2.84 -10.57 0.27
CA LEU A 158 3.05 -11.81 -0.48
C LEU A 158 3.46 -12.96 0.44
N LEU A 159 4.47 -12.74 1.28
CA LEU A 159 5.00 -13.80 2.15
C LEU A 159 4.01 -14.24 3.23
N SER A 160 3.12 -13.35 3.67
CA SER A 160 2.10 -13.66 4.67
C SER A 160 0.77 -14.16 4.11
N GLY A 161 0.58 -14.07 2.80
CA GLY A 161 -0.69 -14.36 2.13
C GLY A 161 -1.72 -13.23 2.22
N ALA A 162 -1.36 -12.05 2.76
CA ALA A 162 -2.29 -10.93 2.84
C ALA A 162 -2.59 -10.35 1.44
N GLY A 163 -3.87 -10.06 1.17
CA GLY A 163 -4.27 -9.45 -0.09
C GLY A 163 -4.01 -10.31 -1.32
N PHE A 164 -4.15 -11.63 -1.21
CA PHE A 164 -4.00 -12.60 -2.29
C PHE A 164 -4.97 -12.31 -3.45
N GLY A 165 -4.64 -12.86 -4.62
CA GLY A 165 -5.46 -12.70 -5.82
C GLY A 165 -6.49 -13.80 -6.02
N THR A 166 -7.31 -13.65 -7.06
CA THR A 166 -8.26 -14.66 -7.49
C THR A 166 -7.55 -15.95 -7.95
N PRO A 167 -8.21 -17.11 -7.88
CA PRO A 167 -7.69 -18.36 -8.41
C PRO A 167 -7.24 -18.20 -9.87
N ALA A 168 -6.05 -18.71 -10.19
CA ALA A 168 -5.44 -18.50 -11.50
C ALA A 168 -4.68 -19.74 -11.99
N ASN A 169 -4.71 -19.93 -13.30
CA ASN A 169 -3.95 -20.97 -13.97
C ASN A 169 -2.88 -20.33 -14.88
N VAL A 170 -1.99 -19.52 -14.27
CA VAL A 170 -0.89 -18.87 -14.98
C VAL A 170 0.44 -19.47 -14.51
N PRO A 171 1.51 -19.48 -15.34
CA PRO A 171 2.78 -20.13 -15.01
C PRO A 171 3.47 -19.55 -13.75
N TRP A 172 3.15 -18.31 -13.39
CA TRP A 172 3.68 -17.61 -12.22
C TRP A 172 2.69 -17.51 -11.06
N ALA A 173 1.61 -18.29 -11.07
CA ALA A 173 0.69 -18.36 -9.94
C ALA A 173 1.42 -18.84 -8.69
N VAL A 174 1.02 -18.30 -7.54
CA VAL A 174 1.57 -18.65 -6.23
C VAL A 174 0.57 -19.50 -5.46
N THR A 175 1.07 -20.55 -4.80
CA THR A 175 0.28 -21.43 -3.95
C THR A 175 0.75 -21.31 -2.51
N TYR A 176 -0.17 -21.00 -1.59
CA TYR A 176 0.10 -20.97 -0.17
C TYR A 176 -0.01 -22.40 0.40
N ALA A 177 1.05 -22.90 1.05
CA ALA A 177 1.08 -24.23 1.63
C ALA A 177 0.99 -24.22 3.16
N ASP A 178 1.36 -23.09 3.81
CA ASP A 178 1.39 -22.96 5.26
C ASP A 178 0.00 -22.60 5.79
N PRO A 179 -0.58 -23.40 6.73
CA PRO A 179 -1.86 -23.08 7.38
C PRO A 179 -1.88 -21.73 8.12
N LEU A 180 -0.72 -21.16 8.46
CA LEU A 180 -0.64 -19.84 9.06
C LEU A 180 -1.06 -18.73 8.09
N ALA A 181 -0.85 -18.90 6.77
CA ALA A 181 -1.31 -17.94 5.77
C ALA A 181 -2.85 -17.86 5.74
N GLU A 182 -3.53 -18.99 5.84
CA GLU A 182 -5.00 -19.04 5.97
C GLU A 182 -5.44 -18.40 7.30
N ARG A 183 -4.83 -18.81 8.41
CA ARG A 183 -5.22 -18.36 9.75
C ARG A 183 -5.03 -16.86 9.97
N TRP A 184 -3.96 -16.26 9.42
CA TRP A 184 -3.63 -14.85 9.63
C TRP A 184 -4.20 -13.92 8.56
N SER A 185 -4.31 -14.43 7.34
CA SER A 185 -4.63 -13.59 6.16
C SER A 185 -5.81 -14.09 5.35
N GLY A 186 -6.38 -15.26 5.68
CA GLY A 186 -7.47 -15.88 4.93
C GLY A 186 -7.05 -16.42 3.56
N ALA A 187 -5.74 -16.57 3.29
CA ALA A 187 -5.26 -17.07 2.01
C ALA A 187 -5.66 -18.55 1.81
N PRO A 188 -6.18 -18.95 0.64
CA PRO A 188 -6.59 -20.32 0.39
C PRO A 188 -5.37 -21.24 0.29
N VAL A 189 -5.30 -22.25 1.17
CA VAL A 189 -4.22 -23.24 1.14
C VAL A 189 -4.41 -24.22 -0.01
N GLY A 190 -3.32 -24.49 -0.75
CA GLY A 190 -3.32 -25.44 -1.85
C GLY A 190 -3.95 -24.94 -3.16
N VAL A 191 -4.43 -23.71 -3.21
CA VAL A 191 -5.01 -23.11 -4.42
C VAL A 191 -4.00 -22.16 -5.06
N ALA A 192 -3.79 -22.31 -6.37
CA ALA A 192 -2.96 -21.39 -7.14
C ALA A 192 -3.72 -20.07 -7.39
N VAL A 193 -3.11 -18.95 -7.00
CA VAL A 193 -3.72 -17.62 -7.09
C VAL A 193 -2.81 -16.61 -7.81
N HIS A 194 -3.39 -15.54 -8.35
CA HIS A 194 -2.63 -14.44 -8.89
C HIS A 194 -1.76 -13.78 -7.80
N PRO A 195 -0.44 -13.63 -8.01
CA PRO A 195 0.44 -12.92 -7.07
C PRO A 195 0.31 -11.40 -7.23
N VAL A 196 -0.86 -10.85 -6.90
CA VAL A 196 -1.17 -9.42 -7.04
C VAL A 196 -0.17 -8.55 -6.31
N GLN A 197 0.34 -9.05 -5.20
CA GLN A 197 1.36 -8.38 -4.39
C GLN A 197 2.68 -8.18 -5.17
N ILE A 198 3.08 -9.14 -6.01
CA ILE A 198 4.26 -8.99 -6.89
C ILE A 198 4.00 -7.88 -7.91
N TYR A 199 2.81 -7.85 -8.52
CA TYR A 199 2.45 -6.81 -9.48
C TYR A 199 2.51 -5.43 -8.85
N CYS A 200 1.94 -5.29 -7.64
CA CYS A 200 2.00 -4.05 -6.87
C CYS A 200 3.44 -3.67 -6.49
N ALA A 201 4.24 -4.61 -5.97
CA ALA A 201 5.61 -4.35 -5.55
C ALA A 201 6.48 -3.85 -6.71
N LEU A 202 6.42 -4.52 -7.86
CA LEU A 202 7.14 -4.11 -9.06
C LEU A 202 6.70 -2.73 -9.56
N ALA A 203 5.39 -2.47 -9.57
CA ALA A 203 4.86 -1.16 -9.94
C ALA A 203 5.34 -0.06 -8.98
N TYR A 204 5.32 -0.29 -7.67
CA TYR A 204 5.79 0.69 -6.69
C TYR A 204 7.31 0.92 -6.76
N PHE A 205 8.11 -0.11 -7.02
CA PHE A 205 9.55 0.09 -7.30
C PHE A 205 9.79 0.90 -8.57
N ALA A 206 9.03 0.65 -9.62
CA ALA A 206 9.10 1.43 -10.86
C ALA A 206 8.70 2.88 -10.62
N ILE A 207 7.58 3.12 -9.91
CA ILE A 207 7.14 4.46 -9.52
C ILE A 207 8.24 5.17 -8.73
N ALA A 208 8.79 4.53 -7.68
CA ALA A 208 9.84 5.12 -6.88
C ALA A 208 11.06 5.52 -7.73
N SER A 209 11.48 4.63 -8.63
CA SER A 209 12.62 4.88 -9.53
C SER A 209 12.37 6.06 -10.45
N VAL A 210 11.19 6.13 -11.07
CA VAL A 210 10.80 7.25 -11.95
C VAL A 210 10.73 8.56 -11.17
N LEU A 211 10.10 8.55 -9.99
CA LEU A 211 9.97 9.74 -9.15
C LEU A 211 11.34 10.24 -8.65
N LEU A 212 12.25 9.34 -8.26
CA LEU A 212 13.62 9.70 -7.85
C LEU A 212 14.41 10.30 -9.02
N TYR A 213 14.28 9.74 -10.23
CA TYR A 213 14.91 10.30 -11.41
C TYR A 213 14.36 11.68 -11.76
N TRP A 214 13.04 11.88 -11.60
CA TRP A 214 12.37 13.14 -11.93
C TRP A 214 12.53 14.21 -10.85
N LEU A 215 12.65 13.85 -9.58
CA LEU A 215 12.67 14.77 -8.44
C LEU A 215 13.65 15.95 -8.60
N PRO A 216 14.92 15.77 -8.99
CA PRO A 216 15.85 16.88 -9.18
C PRO A 216 15.55 17.71 -10.44
N ARG A 217 14.76 17.17 -11.37
CA ARG A 217 14.42 17.79 -12.66
C ARG A 217 13.03 18.41 -12.69
N ARG A 218 12.28 18.31 -11.57
CA ARG A 218 10.92 18.87 -11.50
C ARG A 218 10.92 20.36 -11.78
N GLN A 219 9.95 20.81 -12.53
CA GLN A 219 9.79 22.22 -12.87
C GLN A 219 9.05 23.00 -11.79
N GLN A 220 8.10 22.34 -11.12
CA GLN A 220 7.28 22.94 -10.09
C GLN A 220 7.23 22.08 -8.83
N GLN A 221 6.99 22.69 -7.69
CA GLN A 221 6.82 21.97 -6.44
C GLN A 221 5.43 21.34 -6.40
N GLY A 222 5.39 20.05 -5.98
CA GLY A 222 4.23 19.19 -5.93
C GLY A 222 3.95 18.39 -7.20
N ASP A 223 4.80 18.52 -8.25
CA ASP A 223 4.71 17.68 -9.44
C ASP A 223 4.93 16.21 -9.11
N ILE A 224 5.91 15.95 -8.25
CA ILE A 224 6.25 14.59 -7.84
C ILE A 224 5.14 13.97 -6.99
N ALA A 225 4.57 14.74 -6.07
CA ALA A 225 3.44 14.31 -5.25
C ALA A 225 2.18 14.05 -6.11
N GLY A 226 1.88 14.94 -7.05
CA GLY A 226 0.76 14.77 -7.98
C GLY A 226 0.93 13.52 -8.85
N ALA A 227 2.11 13.30 -9.40
CA ALA A 227 2.42 12.11 -10.20
C ALA A 227 2.35 10.82 -9.37
N TRP A 228 2.84 10.86 -8.12
CA TRP A 228 2.73 9.74 -7.20
C TRP A 228 1.28 9.36 -6.92
N LEU A 229 0.40 10.33 -6.67
CA LEU A 229 -1.02 10.08 -6.44
C LEU A 229 -1.68 9.44 -7.66
N VAL A 230 -1.43 9.97 -8.87
CA VAL A 230 -1.98 9.40 -10.11
C VAL A 230 -1.46 7.98 -10.32
N ALA A 231 -0.16 7.76 -10.21
CA ALA A 231 0.45 6.47 -10.44
C ALA A 231 -0.01 5.41 -9.40
N THR A 232 -0.06 5.79 -8.11
CA THR A 232 -0.55 4.92 -7.04
C THR A 232 -2.03 4.56 -7.24
N GLY A 233 -2.86 5.55 -7.57
CA GLY A 233 -4.27 5.31 -7.88
C GLY A 233 -4.44 4.37 -9.07
N ALA A 234 -3.66 4.56 -10.14
CA ALA A 234 -3.69 3.64 -11.29
C ALA A 234 -3.27 2.21 -10.89
N VAL A 235 -2.17 2.05 -10.13
CA VAL A 235 -1.73 0.72 -9.66
C VAL A 235 -2.82 0.04 -8.83
N VAL A 236 -3.38 0.72 -7.85
CA VAL A 236 -4.46 0.15 -7.01
C VAL A 236 -5.67 -0.21 -7.86
N PHE A 237 -6.12 0.68 -8.74
CA PHE A 237 -7.31 0.43 -9.58
C PHE A 237 -7.15 -0.81 -10.45
N PHE A 238 -6.02 -0.94 -11.15
CA PHE A 238 -5.81 -2.07 -12.05
C PHE A 238 -5.50 -3.36 -11.32
N THR A 239 -4.74 -3.34 -10.24
CA THR A 239 -4.40 -4.57 -9.51
C THR A 239 -5.57 -5.15 -8.75
N GLU A 240 -6.55 -4.32 -8.36
CA GLU A 240 -7.77 -4.77 -7.70
C GLU A 240 -8.64 -5.68 -8.60
N ILE A 241 -8.47 -5.63 -9.93
CA ILE A 241 -9.16 -6.52 -10.88
C ILE A 241 -8.82 -8.00 -10.62
N TRP A 242 -7.57 -8.29 -10.25
CA TRP A 242 -7.10 -9.66 -9.97
C TRP A 242 -7.09 -10.01 -8.49
N ARG A 243 -7.49 -9.09 -7.60
CA ARG A 243 -7.49 -9.31 -6.17
C ARG A 243 -8.77 -10.00 -5.73
N ASP A 244 -8.68 -10.94 -4.78
CA ASP A 244 -9.88 -11.57 -4.23
C ASP A 244 -10.73 -10.57 -3.45
N ARG A 245 -12.04 -10.60 -3.69
CA ARG A 245 -13.03 -9.66 -3.14
C ARG A 245 -13.67 -10.14 -1.83
N VAL A 246 -13.42 -11.38 -1.44
CA VAL A 246 -14.06 -11.98 -0.26
C VAL A 246 -13.76 -11.14 0.99
N GLY A 247 -14.82 -10.68 1.65
CA GLY A 247 -14.73 -9.92 2.90
C GLY A 247 -14.42 -8.43 2.79
N ARG A 248 -14.38 -7.83 1.58
CA ARG A 248 -13.99 -6.41 1.38
C ARG A 248 -15.12 -5.41 1.28
N GLY A 249 -16.37 -5.85 1.36
CA GLY A 249 -17.53 -4.99 1.20
C GLY A 249 -17.72 -4.53 -0.25
N GLU A 250 -18.68 -5.13 -0.93
CA GLU A 250 -19.08 -4.70 -2.28
C GLU A 250 -19.91 -3.42 -2.17
N ILE A 251 -19.46 -2.36 -2.84
CA ILE A 251 -20.19 -1.12 -3.00
C ILE A 251 -20.65 -1.08 -4.46
N PHE A 252 -21.94 -0.78 -4.72
CA PHE A 252 -22.55 -0.82 -6.05
C PHE A 252 -22.59 -2.21 -6.73
N GLU A 253 -23.27 -3.20 -6.12
CA GLU A 253 -23.67 -4.46 -6.76
C GLU A 253 -22.61 -5.09 -7.68
N LYS A 254 -21.34 -5.20 -7.22
CA LYS A 254 -20.20 -5.81 -7.93
C LYS A 254 -19.42 -4.95 -8.93
N PHE A 255 -19.76 -3.69 -9.17
CA PHE A 255 -19.02 -2.89 -10.16
C PHE A 255 -17.74 -2.29 -9.62
N LEU A 256 -17.74 -1.76 -8.39
CA LEU A 256 -16.55 -1.10 -7.78
C LEU A 256 -16.41 -1.50 -6.32
N ASP A 257 -15.18 -1.77 -5.94
CA ASP A 257 -14.79 -2.01 -4.55
C ASP A 257 -14.34 -0.71 -3.87
N GLY A 258 -14.38 -0.67 -2.53
CA GLY A 258 -13.91 0.48 -1.77
C GLY A 258 -12.49 0.96 -2.17
N PRO A 259 -11.49 0.07 -2.32
CA PRO A 259 -10.16 0.43 -2.81
C PRO A 259 -10.15 1.07 -4.21
N GLN A 260 -11.01 0.63 -5.14
CA GLN A 260 -11.11 1.22 -6.49
C GLN A 260 -11.69 2.63 -6.44
N ILE A 261 -12.66 2.90 -5.57
CA ILE A 261 -13.20 4.25 -5.37
C ILE A 261 -12.10 5.16 -4.80
N ALA A 262 -11.36 4.70 -3.79
CA ALA A 262 -10.23 5.44 -3.25
C ALA A 262 -9.15 5.70 -4.32
N ALA A 263 -8.87 4.73 -5.18
CA ALA A 263 -7.95 4.84 -6.31
C ALA A 263 -8.37 5.94 -7.30
N ILE A 264 -9.65 5.98 -7.66
CA ILE A 264 -10.20 7.04 -8.53
C ILE A 264 -10.01 8.42 -7.87
N LEU A 265 -10.30 8.54 -6.58
CA LEU A 265 -10.10 9.79 -5.85
C LEU A 265 -8.63 10.22 -5.85
N LEU A 266 -7.69 9.29 -5.65
CA LEU A 266 -6.25 9.58 -5.73
C LEU A 266 -5.86 10.11 -7.11
N VAL A 267 -6.35 9.47 -8.19
CA VAL A 267 -6.11 9.93 -9.57
C VAL A 267 -6.66 11.32 -9.79
N LEU A 268 -7.90 11.58 -9.36
CA LEU A 268 -8.54 12.89 -9.55
C LEU A 268 -7.81 14.00 -8.78
N VAL A 269 -7.43 13.74 -7.53
CA VAL A 269 -6.66 14.69 -6.71
C VAL A 269 -5.28 14.93 -7.32
N GLY A 270 -4.57 13.88 -7.72
CA GLY A 270 -3.26 14.01 -8.35
C GLY A 270 -3.33 14.77 -9.68
N ALA A 271 -4.30 14.45 -10.54
CA ALA A 271 -4.53 15.16 -11.81
C ALA A 271 -4.90 16.64 -11.58
N TYR A 272 -5.73 16.92 -10.58
CA TYR A 272 -6.06 18.29 -10.20
C TYR A 272 -4.83 19.09 -9.75
N LEU A 273 -3.99 18.49 -8.92
CA LEU A 273 -2.74 19.11 -8.47
C LEU A 273 -1.81 19.44 -9.65
N LEU A 274 -1.65 18.52 -10.59
CA LEU A 274 -0.84 18.72 -11.78
C LEU A 274 -1.43 19.81 -12.71
N ARG A 275 -2.75 19.79 -12.97
CA ARG A 275 -3.42 20.78 -13.84
C ARG A 275 -3.40 22.20 -13.28
N ARG A 276 -3.66 22.35 -11.98
CA ARG A 276 -3.69 23.66 -11.32
C ARG A 276 -2.39 24.43 -11.49
N ARG A 277 -1.29 23.73 -11.59
CA ARG A 277 0.06 24.26 -11.70
C ARG A 277 0.42 24.62 -13.13
N THR A 278 0.00 23.82 -14.10
CA THR A 278 0.16 24.15 -15.53
C THR A 278 -0.58 25.44 -15.88
N ALA A 279 -1.78 25.63 -15.36
CA ALA A 279 -2.56 26.86 -15.56
C ALA A 279 -1.88 28.11 -14.95
N ALA A 280 -1.30 27.98 -13.75
CA ALA A 280 -0.57 29.10 -13.11
C ALA A 280 0.71 29.47 -13.87
N ALA A 281 1.43 28.49 -14.40
CA ALA A 281 2.64 28.72 -15.21
C ALA A 281 2.30 29.45 -16.52
N ILE A 282 1.24 29.05 -17.21
CA ILE A 282 0.75 29.71 -18.45
C ILE A 282 0.32 31.12 -18.15
N SER A 283 -0.44 31.36 -17.09
CA SER A 283 -0.89 32.71 -16.69
C SER A 283 0.29 33.62 -16.35
N GLY A 284 1.30 33.15 -15.64
CA GLY A 284 2.53 33.90 -15.35
C GLY A 284 3.34 34.24 -16.60
N ALA A 285 3.46 33.29 -17.53
CA ALA A 285 4.17 33.53 -18.80
C ALA A 285 3.46 34.57 -19.68
N VAL A 286 2.14 34.57 -19.73
CA VAL A 286 1.35 35.56 -20.48
C VAL A 286 1.51 36.97 -19.89
N VAL A 287 1.55 37.11 -18.56
CA VAL A 287 1.73 38.42 -17.89
C VAL A 287 3.12 38.97 -18.18
N ILE A 288 4.17 38.14 -18.17
CA ILE A 288 5.54 38.62 -18.48
C ILE A 288 5.68 39.01 -19.95
N ALA A 289 5.06 38.25 -20.87
CA ALA A 289 5.07 38.56 -22.29
C ALA A 289 4.29 39.85 -22.62
N GLY A 290 3.22 40.16 -21.88
CA GLY A 290 2.46 41.40 -22.02
C GLY A 290 3.19 42.63 -21.49
N ALA A 291 3.97 42.50 -20.42
CA ALA A 291 4.73 43.60 -19.82
C ALA A 291 6.01 43.99 -20.59
N GLY A 292 6.44 43.18 -21.54
CA GLY A 292 7.62 43.45 -22.38
C GLY A 292 7.30 44.19 -23.68
N ASN A 293 6.04 44.46 -23.96
CA ASN A 293 5.58 45.17 -25.16
C ASN A 293 5.12 46.61 -24.91
N GLU A 294 5.28 47.14 -23.70
CA GLU A 294 5.13 48.53 -23.33
C GLU A 294 6.49 49.19 -23.10
#